data_8d1b4d8c33c5e489718694a9768521db
#
_entry.id   8d1b4d8c33c5e489718694a9768521db
#
_cell.length_a   1.000
_cell.length_b   1.000
_cell.length_c   1.000
_cell.angle_alpha   90.00
_cell.angle_beta   90.00
_cell.angle_gamma   90.00
#
_symmetry.space_group_name_H-M   'P 1'
#
loop_
_entity.id
_entity.type
_entity.pdbx_description
1 polymer ?
#
loop_
_entity_poly.entity_id
_entity_poly.type
_entity_poly.pdbx_seq_one_letter_code
_entity_poly.pdbx_strand_id
1 'polypeptide(L)'
;MLNHATLKKEAVRRVNTQFLSAERVAEIINRKGIAECIAGVAAYIEEDFLRWNDFDKCARVANHSAVGVIELMPVANARTYAFKYVNGHPANHRYNLPTVMAFGVLADVETGTPDLVSELTITTAIRTAAMSAVAARALARPDSKTMALIGNGAQSEFQALAFHHLLGIETFHLFDIDANATDKLVANLTRLGLKTRRFSDTRKAVKGCDIVTTVTADKTNATILTPDMIEPGMHINGVGGDCPGKTELHADVLRQGPVFCEFEPQSRIEGDMQQMPADFPVTELWQVLSGEKVGRSYADQVTIYDSVGFALEDYSALRYMRDVATELEMTETISLIPTLANPKNLFGFIADKRDAQGPVRAAVALAA
;
A
#
# COMPACT_ATOMS: atom_id res chain seq x y z
N MET A 1 -46.10 -22.60 -40.93
CA MET A 1 -44.98 -21.71 -41.36
C MET A 1 -44.36 -21.19 -40.08
N LEU A 2 -43.26 -21.83 -39.67
CA LEU A 2 -42.50 -21.44 -38.49
C LEU A 2 -41.44 -20.39 -38.91
N ASN A 3 -41.62 -19.21 -38.32
CA ASN A 3 -40.73 -18.06 -38.52
C ASN A 3 -39.35 -18.39 -37.89
N HIS A 4 -38.31 -18.58 -38.71
CA HIS A 4 -36.95 -18.63 -38.28
C HIS A 4 -36.52 -17.21 -37.88
N ALA A 5 -36.65 -16.89 -36.61
CA ALA A 5 -36.00 -15.73 -36.04
C ALA A 5 -34.48 -15.92 -36.15
N THR A 6 -33.85 -15.04 -36.89
CA THR A 6 -32.42 -14.94 -37.10
C THR A 6 -31.79 -14.62 -35.76
N LEU A 7 -31.22 -15.62 -35.07
CA LEU A 7 -30.34 -15.40 -33.91
C LEU A 7 -29.19 -14.54 -34.42
N LYS A 8 -29.17 -13.26 -34.05
CA LYS A 8 -27.98 -12.43 -34.17
C LYS A 8 -26.85 -13.18 -33.44
N LYS A 9 -25.81 -13.58 -34.18
CA LYS A 9 -24.57 -14.04 -33.54
C LYS A 9 -24.08 -12.89 -32.69
N GLU A 10 -24.29 -12.99 -31.36
CA GLU A 10 -23.63 -12.10 -30.42
C GLU A 10 -22.13 -12.26 -30.65
N ALA A 11 -21.46 -11.12 -30.89
CA ALA A 11 -20.03 -11.11 -31.07
C ALA A 11 -19.38 -11.65 -29.79
N VAL A 12 -18.52 -12.66 -29.93
CA VAL A 12 -17.79 -13.24 -28.79
C VAL A 12 -17.03 -12.10 -28.10
N ARG A 13 -17.46 -11.77 -26.85
CA ARG A 13 -16.84 -10.70 -26.08
C ARG A 13 -15.42 -11.15 -25.68
N ARG A 14 -14.41 -10.53 -26.23
CA ARG A 14 -13.02 -10.72 -25.76
C ARG A 14 -12.86 -10.06 -24.42
N VAL A 15 -12.41 -10.82 -23.43
CA VAL A 15 -11.99 -10.30 -22.13
C VAL A 15 -10.51 -9.95 -22.25
N ASN A 16 -10.21 -8.66 -22.30
CA ASN A 16 -8.85 -8.15 -22.27
C ASN A 16 -8.59 -7.57 -20.89
N THR A 17 -7.73 -8.22 -20.12
CA THR A 17 -7.27 -7.70 -18.83
C THR A 17 -6.14 -6.70 -19.06
N GLN A 18 -6.25 -5.51 -18.53
CA GLN A 18 -5.14 -4.55 -18.52
C GLN A 18 -3.99 -5.08 -17.66
N PHE A 19 -2.77 -4.79 -18.06
CA PHE A 19 -1.57 -5.22 -17.35
C PHE A 19 -0.58 -4.08 -17.22
N LEU A 20 -0.07 -3.87 -15.99
CA LEU A 20 0.97 -2.90 -15.68
C LEU A 20 2.14 -3.63 -15.01
N SER A 21 3.24 -3.79 -15.76
CA SER A 21 4.51 -4.31 -15.22
C SER A 21 5.21 -3.28 -14.34
N ALA A 22 6.23 -3.70 -13.61
CA ALA A 22 7.06 -2.79 -12.79
C ALA A 22 7.74 -1.71 -13.64
N GLU A 23 8.21 -2.06 -14.83
CA GLU A 23 8.81 -1.13 -15.78
C GLU A 23 7.78 -0.12 -16.29
N ARG A 24 6.56 -0.57 -16.57
CA ARG A 24 5.48 0.30 -17.02
C ARG A 24 5.06 1.29 -15.94
N VAL A 25 4.92 0.83 -14.70
CA VAL A 25 4.62 1.71 -13.57
C VAL A 25 5.74 2.72 -13.34
N ALA A 26 7.00 2.30 -13.42
CA ALA A 26 8.14 3.21 -13.31
C ALA A 26 8.15 4.26 -14.43
N GLU A 27 7.79 3.89 -15.67
CA GLU A 27 7.67 4.82 -16.79
C GLU A 27 6.53 5.83 -16.58
N ILE A 28 5.37 5.39 -16.09
CA ILE A 28 4.24 6.26 -15.71
C ILE A 28 4.69 7.29 -14.68
N ILE A 29 5.37 6.85 -13.61
CA ILE A 29 5.87 7.73 -12.56
C ILE A 29 6.89 8.73 -13.12
N ASN A 30 7.77 8.29 -14.00
CA ASN A 30 8.75 9.18 -14.61
C ASN A 30 8.11 10.24 -15.53
N ARG A 31 7.04 9.91 -16.25
CA ARG A 31 6.31 10.87 -17.10
C ARG A 31 5.44 11.84 -16.32
N LYS A 32 4.73 11.32 -15.30
CA LYS A 32 3.81 12.13 -14.49
C LYS A 32 4.57 12.95 -13.43
N GLY A 33 5.69 12.44 -12.93
CA GLY A 33 6.41 12.95 -11.76
C GLY A 33 5.96 12.28 -10.47
N ILE A 34 6.94 11.90 -9.63
CA ILE A 34 6.68 11.19 -8.36
C ILE A 34 5.79 12.00 -7.41
N ALA A 35 5.99 13.31 -7.32
CA ALA A 35 5.19 14.19 -6.47
C ALA A 35 3.72 14.20 -6.90
N GLU A 36 3.46 14.28 -8.19
CA GLU A 36 2.11 14.26 -8.74
C GLU A 36 1.45 12.88 -8.57
N CYS A 37 2.21 11.79 -8.71
CA CYS A 37 1.70 10.45 -8.42
C CYS A 37 1.32 10.28 -6.94
N ILE A 38 2.14 10.75 -6.01
CA ILE A 38 1.84 10.72 -4.57
C ILE A 38 0.57 11.55 -4.28
N ALA A 39 0.47 12.75 -4.84
CA ALA A 39 -0.69 13.62 -4.64
C ALA A 39 -1.97 13.01 -5.24
N GLY A 40 -1.86 12.40 -6.42
CA GLY A 40 -2.98 11.73 -7.07
C GLY A 40 -3.46 10.51 -6.28
N VAL A 41 -2.55 9.66 -5.81
CA VAL A 41 -2.91 8.51 -4.95
C VAL A 41 -3.54 9.00 -3.64
N ALA A 42 -3.00 10.06 -3.02
CA ALA A 42 -3.59 10.64 -1.81
C ALA A 42 -5.04 11.12 -2.05
N ALA A 43 -5.31 11.78 -3.17
CA ALA A 43 -6.65 12.23 -3.53
C ALA A 43 -7.63 11.06 -3.73
N TYR A 44 -7.20 9.97 -4.39
CA TYR A 44 -8.01 8.75 -4.54
C TYR A 44 -8.28 8.05 -3.20
N ILE A 45 -7.28 8.02 -2.31
CA ILE A 45 -7.45 7.49 -0.95
C ILE A 45 -8.50 8.32 -0.18
N GLU A 46 -8.39 9.64 -0.19
CA GLU A 46 -9.37 10.51 0.48
C GLU A 46 -10.78 10.33 -0.08
N GLU A 47 -10.94 10.29 -1.40
CA GLU A 47 -12.22 10.03 -2.05
C GLU A 47 -12.85 8.71 -1.56
N ASP A 48 -12.05 7.63 -1.51
CA ASP A 48 -12.55 6.31 -1.12
C ASP A 48 -12.80 6.21 0.39
N PHE A 49 -12.00 6.87 1.23
CA PHE A 49 -12.24 6.94 2.68
C PHE A 49 -13.50 7.74 3.02
N LEU A 50 -13.84 8.77 2.25
CA LEU A 50 -15.12 9.49 2.39
C LEU A 50 -16.34 8.62 2.00
N ARG A 51 -16.12 7.56 1.23
CA ARG A 51 -17.13 6.57 0.85
C ARG A 51 -17.00 5.27 1.64
N TRP A 52 -16.44 5.32 2.84
CA TRP A 52 -16.11 4.17 3.69
C TRP A 52 -17.22 3.12 3.79
N ASN A 53 -18.47 3.57 3.92
CA ASN A 53 -19.64 2.71 4.10
C ASN A 53 -20.10 1.99 2.80
N ASP A 54 -19.57 2.38 1.64
CA ASP A 54 -19.86 1.73 0.37
C ASP A 54 -19.04 0.44 0.18
N PHE A 55 -18.08 0.18 1.06
CA PHE A 55 -17.13 -0.92 0.91
C PHE A 55 -17.41 -2.07 1.87
N ASP A 56 -17.36 -3.28 1.35
CA ASP A 56 -17.21 -4.51 2.12
C ASP A 56 -15.74 -4.69 2.47
N LYS A 57 -15.45 -4.76 3.76
CA LYS A 57 -14.10 -4.70 4.34
C LYS A 57 -13.85 -5.84 5.28
N CYS A 58 -12.65 -6.42 5.22
CA CYS A 58 -12.17 -7.38 6.22
C CYS A 58 -10.68 -7.15 6.50
N ALA A 59 -10.21 -7.66 7.62
CA ALA A 59 -8.78 -7.73 7.90
C ALA A 59 -8.10 -8.65 6.86
N ARG A 60 -6.82 -8.39 6.62
CA ARG A 60 -6.03 -9.21 5.69
C ARG A 60 -5.98 -10.68 6.13
N VAL A 61 -5.85 -11.58 5.15
CA VAL A 61 -5.62 -13.01 5.38
C VAL A 61 -4.12 -13.26 5.25
N ALA A 62 -3.48 -13.67 6.35
CA ALA A 62 -2.03 -13.81 6.44
C ALA A 62 -1.61 -15.26 6.65
N ASN A 63 -0.51 -15.66 5.99
CA ASN A 63 0.21 -16.90 6.26
C ASN A 63 1.60 -16.55 6.81
N HIS A 64 1.74 -16.70 8.13
CA HIS A 64 2.99 -16.42 8.84
C HIS A 64 3.94 -17.61 8.81
N SER A 65 5.23 -17.33 8.68
CA SER A 65 6.33 -18.29 8.73
C SER A 65 7.49 -17.75 9.59
N ALA A 66 8.45 -18.59 9.89
CA ALA A 66 9.65 -18.16 10.62
C ALA A 66 10.51 -17.12 9.88
N VAL A 67 10.35 -16.99 8.55
CA VAL A 67 11.17 -16.12 7.70
C VAL A 67 10.40 -14.91 7.16
N GLY A 68 9.08 -14.92 7.25
CA GLY A 68 8.26 -13.85 6.68
C GLY A 68 6.77 -14.13 6.71
N VAL A 69 6.01 -13.26 6.08
CA VAL A 69 4.57 -13.36 5.94
C VAL A 69 4.18 -13.22 4.46
N ILE A 70 3.12 -13.90 4.05
CA ILE A 70 2.45 -13.72 2.77
C ILE A 70 0.99 -13.42 3.05
N GLU A 71 0.44 -12.39 2.42
CA GLU A 71 -0.87 -11.85 2.75
C GLU A 71 -1.72 -11.61 1.51
N LEU A 72 -3.04 -11.75 1.68
CA LEU A 72 -4.06 -11.28 0.76
C LEU A 72 -4.89 -10.20 1.46
N MET A 73 -5.07 -9.08 0.78
CA MET A 73 -5.77 -7.89 1.29
C MET A 73 -6.94 -7.56 0.37
N PRO A 74 -8.13 -8.18 0.57
CA PRO A 74 -9.29 -7.94 -0.28
C PRO A 74 -10.15 -6.78 0.23
N VAL A 75 -10.84 -6.13 -0.73
CA VAL A 75 -11.88 -5.13 -0.48
C VAL A 75 -12.80 -5.07 -1.71
N ALA A 76 -14.08 -4.77 -1.49
CA ALA A 76 -15.02 -4.62 -2.59
C ALA A 76 -16.02 -3.49 -2.33
N ASN A 77 -16.54 -2.90 -3.41
CA ASN A 77 -17.78 -2.16 -3.38
C ASN A 77 -18.80 -2.83 -4.32
N ALA A 78 -19.94 -2.20 -4.56
CA ALA A 78 -21.00 -2.77 -5.41
C ALA A 78 -20.58 -3.04 -6.87
N ARG A 79 -19.45 -2.49 -7.35
CA ARG A 79 -19.03 -2.56 -8.75
C ARG A 79 -17.66 -3.21 -8.95
N THR A 80 -16.74 -2.98 -8.04
CA THR A 80 -15.34 -3.38 -8.20
C THR A 80 -14.87 -4.13 -6.97
N TYR A 81 -14.31 -5.30 -7.20
CA TYR A 81 -13.54 -6.08 -6.23
C TYR A 81 -12.06 -5.81 -6.46
N ALA A 82 -11.32 -5.67 -5.40
CA ALA A 82 -9.86 -5.58 -5.45
C ALA A 82 -9.21 -6.53 -4.45
N PHE A 83 -8.01 -6.96 -4.78
CA PHE A 83 -7.11 -7.55 -3.81
C PHE A 83 -5.66 -7.22 -4.11
N LYS A 84 -4.85 -7.19 -3.06
CA LYS A 84 -3.40 -7.22 -3.15
C LYS A 84 -2.87 -8.53 -2.60
N TYR A 85 -1.96 -9.17 -3.34
CA TYR A 85 -0.98 -10.13 -2.82
C TYR A 85 0.25 -9.36 -2.38
N VAL A 86 0.74 -9.60 -1.18
CA VAL A 86 1.97 -8.97 -0.67
C VAL A 86 2.72 -9.93 0.23
N ASN A 87 4.04 -9.79 0.26
CA ASN A 87 4.89 -10.47 1.23
C ASN A 87 5.67 -9.47 2.09
N GLY A 88 6.04 -9.91 3.29
CA GLY A 88 7.01 -9.23 4.14
C GLY A 88 8.11 -10.23 4.56
N HIS A 89 9.29 -10.12 3.95
CA HIS A 89 10.43 -11.01 4.20
C HIS A 89 11.69 -10.17 4.48
N PRO A 90 11.97 -9.79 5.74
CA PRO A 90 13.08 -8.90 6.09
C PRO A 90 14.46 -9.37 5.63
N ALA A 91 14.67 -10.71 5.58
CA ALA A 91 15.94 -11.30 5.19
C ALA A 91 16.15 -11.39 3.66
N ASN A 92 15.22 -10.95 2.84
CA ASN A 92 15.31 -11.03 1.37
C ASN A 92 16.52 -10.31 0.76
N HIS A 93 17.04 -9.28 1.43
CA HIS A 93 18.27 -8.61 1.02
C HIS A 93 19.44 -9.59 0.84
N ARG A 94 19.47 -10.72 1.57
CA ARG A 94 20.49 -11.78 1.43
C ARG A 94 20.43 -12.49 0.07
N TYR A 95 19.27 -12.43 -0.59
CA TYR A 95 19.02 -13.00 -1.91
C TYR A 95 18.96 -11.93 -3.01
N ASN A 96 19.31 -10.68 -2.70
CA ASN A 96 19.16 -9.52 -3.59
C ASN A 96 17.71 -9.31 -4.05
N LEU A 97 16.76 -9.58 -3.17
CA LEU A 97 15.33 -9.38 -3.39
C LEU A 97 14.79 -8.29 -2.47
N PRO A 98 13.74 -7.55 -2.89
CA PRO A 98 13.05 -6.61 -2.02
C PRO A 98 12.45 -7.31 -0.79
N THR A 99 12.44 -6.60 0.34
CA THR A 99 11.74 -7.06 1.56
C THR A 99 10.24 -7.25 1.32
N VAL A 100 9.65 -6.34 0.55
CA VAL A 100 8.24 -6.34 0.17
C VAL A 100 8.15 -6.47 -1.35
N MET A 101 7.36 -7.43 -1.81
CA MET A 101 6.99 -7.62 -3.21
C MET A 101 5.48 -7.81 -3.28
N ALA A 102 4.83 -7.14 -4.22
CA ALA A 102 3.38 -7.18 -4.31
C ALA A 102 2.87 -7.06 -5.74
N PHE A 103 1.68 -7.60 -5.97
CA PHE A 103 0.85 -7.32 -7.14
C PHE A 103 -0.61 -7.24 -6.72
N GLY A 104 -1.44 -6.64 -7.56
CA GLY A 104 -2.87 -6.50 -7.27
C GLY A 104 -3.75 -6.63 -8.49
N VAL A 105 -5.03 -6.79 -8.22
CA VAL A 105 -6.07 -6.99 -9.22
C VAL A 105 -7.25 -6.07 -8.94
N LEU A 106 -7.83 -5.49 -9.99
CA LEU A 106 -9.20 -4.98 -10.01
C LEU A 106 -10.07 -5.92 -10.85
N ALA A 107 -11.27 -6.23 -10.36
CA ALA A 107 -12.23 -7.07 -11.07
C ALA A 107 -13.64 -6.47 -11.00
N ASP A 108 -14.41 -6.67 -12.07
CA ASP A 108 -15.81 -6.30 -12.15
C ASP A 108 -16.67 -7.24 -11.29
N VAL A 109 -17.48 -6.72 -10.40
CA VAL A 109 -18.28 -7.51 -9.45
C VAL A 109 -19.41 -8.25 -10.15
N GLU A 110 -20.01 -7.67 -11.21
CA GLU A 110 -21.15 -8.27 -11.90
C GLU A 110 -20.74 -9.53 -12.67
N THR A 111 -19.57 -9.52 -13.28
CA THR A 111 -19.11 -10.60 -14.17
C THR A 111 -17.96 -11.44 -13.59
N GLY A 112 -17.29 -10.96 -12.56
CA GLY A 112 -16.06 -11.54 -12.05
C GLY A 112 -14.85 -11.35 -12.97
N THR A 113 -14.95 -10.51 -14.00
CA THR A 113 -13.89 -10.29 -14.98
C THR A 113 -12.73 -9.52 -14.36
N PRO A 114 -11.46 -10.00 -14.46
CA PRO A 114 -10.31 -9.20 -14.05
C PRO A 114 -10.06 -8.07 -15.07
N ASP A 115 -10.24 -6.83 -14.62
CA ASP A 115 -10.06 -5.63 -15.43
C ASP A 115 -8.59 -5.20 -15.49
N LEU A 116 -7.88 -5.31 -14.37
CA LEU A 116 -6.48 -4.92 -14.23
C LEU A 116 -5.72 -5.96 -13.41
N VAL A 117 -4.51 -6.28 -13.85
CA VAL A 117 -3.44 -6.86 -13.02
C VAL A 117 -2.26 -5.89 -13.04
N SER A 118 -1.79 -5.47 -11.88
CA SER A 118 -0.72 -4.48 -11.75
C SER A 118 0.33 -4.89 -10.73
N GLU A 119 1.60 -4.52 -11.01
CA GLU A 119 2.59 -4.50 -9.95
C GLU A 119 2.12 -3.60 -8.80
N LEU A 120 2.44 -3.96 -7.58
CA LEU A 120 2.16 -3.16 -6.40
C LEU A 120 3.36 -3.02 -5.46
N THR A 121 4.57 -3.38 -5.87
CA THR A 121 5.77 -3.16 -5.03
C THR A 121 6.09 -1.68 -4.93
N ILE A 122 6.23 -1.00 -6.07
CA ILE A 122 6.47 0.45 -6.15
C ILE A 122 5.21 1.21 -5.74
N THR A 123 4.06 0.76 -6.24
CA THR A 123 2.76 1.39 -5.95
C THR A 123 2.40 1.31 -4.46
N THR A 124 2.75 0.22 -3.74
CA THR A 124 2.61 0.14 -2.28
C THR A 124 3.48 1.17 -1.57
N ALA A 125 4.71 1.40 -2.05
CA ALA A 125 5.55 2.43 -1.45
C ALA A 125 4.92 3.83 -1.57
N ILE A 126 4.35 4.15 -2.73
CA ILE A 126 3.64 5.42 -2.98
C ILE A 126 2.38 5.53 -2.11
N ARG A 127 1.50 4.48 -2.07
CA ARG A 127 0.23 4.57 -1.34
C ARG A 127 0.44 4.62 0.18
N THR A 128 1.46 3.93 0.70
CA THR A 128 1.79 3.99 2.13
C THR A 128 2.22 5.39 2.53
N ALA A 129 3.09 6.01 1.74
CA ALA A 129 3.52 7.37 2.00
C ALA A 129 2.39 8.40 1.80
N ALA A 130 1.54 8.21 0.80
CA ALA A 130 0.37 9.03 0.57
C ALA A 130 -0.61 8.95 1.74
N MET A 131 -0.89 7.74 2.26
CA MET A 131 -1.77 7.53 3.41
C MET A 131 -1.23 8.17 4.68
N SER A 132 0.08 7.99 4.96
CA SER A 132 0.77 8.65 6.08
C SER A 132 0.61 10.18 6.01
N ALA A 133 0.76 10.76 4.82
CA ALA A 133 0.61 12.19 4.63
C ALA A 133 -0.86 12.66 4.72
N VAL A 134 -1.83 11.89 4.24
CA VAL A 134 -3.27 12.16 4.42
C VAL A 134 -3.62 12.17 5.91
N ALA A 135 -3.16 11.16 6.66
CA ALA A 135 -3.37 11.11 8.10
C ALA A 135 -2.72 12.30 8.82
N ALA A 136 -1.45 12.58 8.53
CA ALA A 136 -0.74 13.70 9.13
C ALA A 136 -1.38 15.06 8.81
N ARG A 137 -1.93 15.26 7.61
CA ARG A 137 -2.65 16.49 7.24
C ARG A 137 -3.89 16.72 8.11
N ALA A 138 -4.56 15.64 8.54
CA ALA A 138 -5.72 15.71 9.41
C ALA A 138 -5.35 15.78 10.91
N LEU A 139 -4.17 15.28 11.29
CA LEU A 139 -3.81 15.02 12.67
C LEU A 139 -2.61 15.85 13.19
N ALA A 140 -1.69 16.27 12.32
CA ALA A 140 -0.53 17.08 12.73
C ALA A 140 -0.91 18.57 12.87
N ARG A 141 -0.01 19.36 13.41
CA ARG A 141 -0.16 20.82 13.41
C ARG A 141 0.01 21.38 12.00
N PRO A 142 -0.81 22.34 11.57
CA PRO A 142 -0.72 22.90 10.21
C PRO A 142 0.61 23.62 9.90
N ASP A 143 1.31 24.08 10.94
CA ASP A 143 2.59 24.79 10.86
C ASP A 143 3.81 23.88 10.96
N SER A 144 3.62 22.56 10.95
CA SER A 144 4.70 21.56 11.01
C SER A 144 5.71 21.75 9.89
N LYS A 145 7.01 21.74 10.23
CA LYS A 145 8.13 21.96 9.30
C LYS A 145 9.23 20.92 9.38
N THR A 146 9.29 20.17 10.48
CA THR A 146 10.37 19.24 10.75
C THR A 146 9.80 17.85 11.03
N MET A 147 10.36 16.85 10.36
CA MET A 147 9.98 15.45 10.52
C MET A 147 11.20 14.59 10.85
N ALA A 148 11.08 13.74 11.87
CA ALA A 148 12.02 12.64 12.08
C ALA A 148 11.56 11.40 11.32
N LEU A 149 12.51 10.75 10.62
CA LEU A 149 12.36 9.49 9.92
C LEU A 149 13.26 8.46 10.58
N ILE A 150 12.65 7.51 11.31
CA ILE A 150 13.33 6.44 12.01
C ILE A 150 13.11 5.14 11.25
N GLY A 151 14.21 4.60 10.69
CA GLY A 151 14.16 3.59 9.64
C GLY A 151 14.34 4.26 8.27
N ASN A 152 15.50 3.99 7.63
CA ASN A 152 15.88 4.64 6.35
C ASN A 152 15.93 3.62 5.19
N GLY A 153 15.08 2.60 5.28
CA GLY A 153 14.91 1.55 4.27
C GLY A 153 14.24 2.01 2.97
N ALA A 154 13.64 1.08 2.24
CA ALA A 154 13.04 1.33 0.92
C ALA A 154 11.84 2.29 0.93
N GLN A 155 11.17 2.45 2.08
CA GLN A 155 9.98 3.30 2.23
C GLN A 155 10.31 4.78 2.48
N SER A 156 11.50 5.07 2.97
CA SER A 156 11.83 6.37 3.54
C SER A 156 11.87 7.53 2.55
N GLU A 157 12.33 7.31 1.31
CA GLU A 157 12.27 8.34 0.26
C GLU A 157 10.84 8.76 -0.05
N PHE A 158 9.93 7.79 -0.17
CA PHE A 158 8.52 8.04 -0.46
C PHE A 158 7.84 8.79 0.69
N GLN A 159 8.13 8.42 1.95
CA GLN A 159 7.64 9.14 3.12
C GLN A 159 8.13 10.59 3.10
N ALA A 160 9.43 10.83 2.92
CA ALA A 160 9.97 12.18 2.87
C ALA A 160 9.33 13.03 1.76
N LEU A 161 9.15 12.46 0.56
CA LEU A 161 8.53 13.13 -0.58
C LEU A 161 7.05 13.46 -0.32
N ALA A 162 6.28 12.52 0.24
CA ALA A 162 4.87 12.74 0.55
C ALA A 162 4.69 13.86 1.57
N PHE A 163 5.45 13.85 2.66
CA PHE A 163 5.38 14.89 3.68
C PHE A 163 5.88 16.24 3.18
N HIS A 164 6.91 16.25 2.33
CA HIS A 164 7.36 17.49 1.71
C HIS A 164 6.30 18.11 0.80
N HIS A 165 5.77 17.31 -0.14
CA HIS A 165 4.87 17.83 -1.17
C HIS A 165 3.45 18.10 -0.66
N LEU A 166 2.94 17.28 0.28
CA LEU A 166 1.54 17.40 0.74
C LEU A 166 1.39 18.24 2.02
N LEU A 167 2.43 18.33 2.86
CA LEU A 167 2.40 19.09 4.11
C LEU A 167 3.40 20.25 4.17
N GLY A 168 4.34 20.35 3.26
CA GLY A 168 5.35 21.41 3.25
C GLY A 168 6.45 21.20 4.32
N ILE A 169 6.76 19.95 4.67
CA ILE A 169 7.89 19.64 5.56
C ILE A 169 9.19 20.00 4.87
N GLU A 170 10.06 20.73 5.57
CA GLU A 170 11.27 21.33 5.00
C GLU A 170 12.55 20.63 5.45
N THR A 171 12.55 20.02 6.65
CA THR A 171 13.75 19.44 7.26
C THR A 171 13.44 18.02 7.76
N PHE A 172 14.31 17.08 7.37
CA PHE A 172 14.20 15.67 7.76
C PHE A 172 15.36 15.29 8.68
N HIS A 173 15.03 14.85 9.88
CA HIS A 173 15.98 14.25 10.83
C HIS A 173 16.01 12.74 10.59
N LEU A 174 17.19 12.18 10.33
CA LEU A 174 17.33 10.81 9.86
C LEU A 174 18.13 9.97 10.86
N PHE A 175 17.59 8.81 11.19
CA PHE A 175 18.30 7.78 11.94
C PHE A 175 17.90 6.37 11.47
N ASP A 176 18.90 5.54 11.30
CA ASP A 176 18.80 4.09 11.13
C ASP A 176 19.98 3.42 11.83
N ILE A 177 19.80 2.18 12.26
CA ILE A 177 20.90 1.34 12.79
C ILE A 177 21.90 0.97 11.68
N ASP A 178 21.43 0.92 10.42
CA ASP A 178 22.28 0.78 9.22
C ASP A 178 22.69 2.15 8.67
N ALA A 179 23.92 2.53 8.89
CA ALA A 179 24.46 3.79 8.38
C ALA A 179 24.42 3.89 6.84
N ASN A 180 24.53 2.76 6.12
CA ASN A 180 24.47 2.76 4.65
C ASN A 180 23.05 3.09 4.16
N ALA A 181 22.01 2.64 4.87
CA ALA A 181 20.63 3.01 4.57
C ALA A 181 20.42 4.52 4.71
N THR A 182 20.98 5.12 5.79
CA THR A 182 20.94 6.58 5.98
C THR A 182 21.73 7.31 4.89
N ASP A 183 22.91 6.80 4.51
CA ASP A 183 23.73 7.40 3.43
C ASP A 183 23.00 7.42 2.09
N LYS A 184 22.36 6.30 1.74
CA LYS A 184 21.52 6.17 0.55
C LYS A 184 20.38 7.21 0.57
N LEU A 185 19.66 7.31 1.68
CA LEU A 185 18.56 8.26 1.83
C LEU A 185 19.02 9.71 1.71
N VAL A 186 20.10 10.10 2.40
CA VAL A 186 20.68 11.45 2.30
C VAL A 186 21.05 11.78 0.85
N ALA A 187 21.71 10.84 0.15
CA ALA A 187 22.11 11.06 -1.23
C ALA A 187 20.89 11.29 -2.14
N ASN A 188 19.83 10.49 -1.98
CA ASN A 188 18.62 10.61 -2.77
C ASN A 188 17.86 11.91 -2.47
N LEU A 189 17.64 12.25 -1.19
CA LEU A 189 16.92 13.46 -0.81
C LEU A 189 17.69 14.74 -1.16
N THR A 190 19.03 14.73 -1.08
CA THR A 190 19.86 15.86 -1.49
C THR A 190 19.73 16.14 -2.99
N ARG A 191 19.68 15.11 -3.85
CA ARG A 191 19.42 15.27 -5.30
C ARG A 191 18.08 15.93 -5.58
N LEU A 192 17.11 15.74 -4.69
CA LEU A 192 15.77 16.32 -4.78
C LEU A 192 15.66 17.70 -4.08
N GLY A 193 16.77 18.22 -3.54
CA GLY A 193 16.82 19.52 -2.89
C GLY A 193 16.26 19.57 -1.47
N LEU A 194 16.01 18.42 -0.85
CA LEU A 194 15.46 18.32 0.50
C LEU A 194 16.56 18.45 1.57
N LYS A 195 16.24 19.15 2.66
CA LYS A 195 17.19 19.37 3.76
C LYS A 195 17.17 18.17 4.70
N THR A 196 18.31 17.57 4.95
CA THR A 196 18.47 16.42 5.84
C THR A 196 19.48 16.70 6.95
N ARG A 197 19.24 16.09 8.12
CA ARG A 197 20.17 16.04 9.25
C ARG A 197 20.31 14.61 9.75
N ARG A 198 21.54 14.14 9.89
CA ARG A 198 21.83 12.78 10.41
C ARG A 198 21.99 12.84 11.91
N PHE A 199 21.51 11.81 12.58
CA PHE A 199 21.66 11.64 14.03
C PHE A 199 22.26 10.26 14.35
N SER A 200 22.77 10.12 15.56
CA SER A 200 23.44 8.90 16.03
C SER A 200 22.50 7.97 16.81
N ASP A 201 21.30 8.44 17.15
CA ASP A 201 20.29 7.69 17.89
C ASP A 201 18.89 8.31 17.69
N THR A 202 17.85 7.50 17.98
CA THR A 202 16.45 7.89 17.86
C THR A 202 16.13 9.13 18.67
N ARG A 203 16.54 9.18 19.97
CA ARG A 203 16.22 10.29 20.89
C ARG A 203 16.67 11.63 20.34
N LYS A 204 17.88 11.68 19.80
CA LYS A 204 18.40 12.92 19.20
C LYS A 204 17.69 13.28 17.91
N ALA A 205 17.33 12.28 17.11
CA ALA A 205 16.65 12.51 15.84
C ALA A 205 15.24 13.08 16.05
N VAL A 206 14.47 12.59 17.03
CA VAL A 206 13.09 13.03 17.26
C VAL A 206 12.98 14.35 18.00
N LYS A 207 14.01 14.74 18.74
CA LYS A 207 13.97 15.96 19.56
C LYS A 207 13.71 17.21 18.72
N GLY A 208 12.68 17.96 19.10
CA GLY A 208 12.27 19.21 18.44
C GLY A 208 11.62 18.99 17.07
N CYS A 209 11.20 17.77 16.73
CA CYS A 209 10.44 17.52 15.50
C CYS A 209 8.94 17.70 15.73
N ASP A 210 8.26 18.18 14.70
CA ASP A 210 6.80 18.30 14.70
C ASP A 210 6.13 16.95 14.43
N ILE A 211 6.75 16.15 13.57
CA ILE A 211 6.26 14.86 13.13
C ILE A 211 7.36 13.81 13.33
N VAL A 212 6.99 12.64 13.81
CA VAL A 212 7.89 11.49 13.93
C VAL A 212 7.29 10.30 13.19
N THR A 213 7.99 9.78 12.19
CA THR A 213 7.59 8.55 11.50
C THR A 213 8.57 7.44 11.83
N THR A 214 8.03 6.31 12.31
CA THR A 214 8.77 5.06 12.48
C THR A 214 8.39 4.11 11.34
N VAL A 215 9.40 3.57 10.64
CA VAL A 215 9.21 2.72 9.46
C VAL A 215 10.32 1.68 9.35
N THR A 216 10.57 0.97 10.46
CA THR A 216 11.62 -0.06 10.51
C THR A 216 11.11 -1.40 10.04
N ALA A 217 12.01 -2.27 9.57
CA ALA A 217 11.65 -3.57 8.99
C ALA A 217 11.91 -4.77 9.92
N ASP A 218 12.40 -4.56 11.13
CA ASP A 218 12.65 -5.64 12.08
C ASP A 218 11.32 -6.27 12.54
N LYS A 219 11.27 -7.61 12.62
CA LYS A 219 10.09 -8.36 13.06
C LYS A 219 10.06 -8.64 14.56
N THR A 220 10.86 -7.94 15.34
CA THR A 220 10.84 -8.06 16.80
C THR A 220 10.07 -6.91 17.44
N ASN A 221 9.59 -7.11 18.67
CA ASN A 221 9.12 -6.02 19.50
C ASN A 221 10.31 -5.10 19.86
N ALA A 222 10.67 -4.25 18.92
CA ALA A 222 11.73 -3.28 19.10
C ALA A 222 11.09 -1.95 19.51
N THR A 223 11.22 -1.57 20.78
CA THR A 223 10.78 -0.23 21.24
C THR A 223 11.66 0.82 20.58
N ILE A 224 11.14 1.49 19.56
CA ILE A 224 11.81 2.57 18.81
C ILE A 224 11.56 3.91 19.49
N LEU A 225 10.30 4.17 19.90
CA LEU A 225 9.91 5.38 20.63
C LEU A 225 9.48 5.04 22.05
N THR A 226 10.01 5.80 23.00
CA THR A 226 9.63 5.72 24.42
C THR A 226 8.92 7.01 24.86
N PRO A 227 8.10 6.98 25.94
CA PRO A 227 7.31 8.14 26.39
C PRO A 227 8.12 9.41 26.62
N ASP A 228 9.34 9.28 27.09
CA ASP A 228 10.24 10.39 27.39
C ASP A 228 10.91 11.01 26.15
N MET A 229 10.64 10.50 24.96
CA MET A 229 11.02 11.09 23.69
C MET A 229 9.91 11.96 23.08
N ILE A 230 8.69 11.90 23.61
CA ILE A 230 7.54 12.57 23.04
C ILE A 230 7.41 13.97 23.64
N GLU A 231 7.31 14.96 22.77
CA GLU A 231 7.14 16.36 23.14
C GLU A 231 5.70 16.83 22.84
N PRO A 232 5.20 17.85 23.57
CA PRO A 232 3.86 18.39 23.31
C PRO A 232 3.70 18.85 21.84
N GLY A 233 2.55 18.54 21.25
CA GLY A 233 2.20 18.91 19.89
C GLY A 233 2.76 18.01 18.79
N MET A 234 3.55 17.00 19.12
CA MET A 234 4.04 16.03 18.14
C MET A 234 2.89 15.25 17.49
N HIS A 235 3.08 14.92 16.22
CA HIS A 235 2.31 13.89 15.53
C HIS A 235 3.20 12.66 15.32
N ILE A 236 2.75 11.49 15.75
CA ILE A 236 3.47 10.23 15.62
C ILE A 236 2.78 9.39 14.55
N ASN A 237 3.54 8.98 13.54
CA ASN A 237 3.11 8.15 12.44
C ASN A 237 3.87 6.80 12.55
N GLY A 238 3.22 5.82 13.19
CA GLY A 238 3.76 4.47 13.37
C GLY A 238 3.42 3.60 12.16
N VAL A 239 4.40 3.32 11.30
CA VAL A 239 4.19 2.58 10.04
C VAL A 239 4.82 1.19 10.07
N GLY A 240 5.82 0.99 10.92
CA GLY A 240 6.57 -0.25 10.92
C GLY A 240 5.96 -1.37 11.77
N GLY A 241 5.02 -1.07 12.67
CA GLY A 241 4.22 -2.07 13.39
C GLY A 241 3.11 -2.59 12.48
N ASP A 242 3.36 -3.66 11.72
CA ASP A 242 2.50 -4.11 10.63
C ASP A 242 2.23 -5.62 10.62
N CYS A 243 2.51 -6.32 11.71
CA CYS A 243 2.17 -7.73 11.89
C CYS A 243 2.10 -8.13 13.37
N PRO A 244 1.43 -9.24 13.70
CA PRO A 244 1.37 -9.74 15.07
C PRO A 244 2.76 -9.94 15.69
N GLY A 245 2.96 -9.41 16.90
CA GLY A 245 4.23 -9.48 17.62
C GLY A 245 5.28 -8.46 17.19
N LYS A 246 4.99 -7.57 16.25
CA LYS A 246 5.87 -6.47 15.86
C LYS A 246 5.27 -5.14 16.29
N THR A 247 5.98 -4.42 17.14
CA THR A 247 5.64 -3.06 17.59
C THR A 247 6.86 -2.17 17.56
N GLU A 248 6.68 -0.89 17.33
CA GLU A 248 7.73 0.13 17.30
C GLU A 248 7.57 1.15 18.43
N LEU A 249 6.32 1.37 18.88
CA LEU A 249 6.00 2.31 19.93
C LEU A 249 5.91 1.59 21.29
N HIS A 250 6.47 2.19 22.34
CA HIS A 250 6.19 1.72 23.69
C HIS A 250 4.69 1.88 23.99
N ALA A 251 4.09 0.93 24.71
CA ALA A 251 2.66 0.97 25.05
C ALA A 251 2.21 2.30 25.70
N ASP A 252 3.05 2.93 26.50
CA ASP A 252 2.73 4.22 27.14
C ASP A 252 2.84 5.41 26.18
N VAL A 253 3.44 5.28 25.00
CA VAL A 253 3.34 6.30 23.95
C VAL A 253 1.90 6.40 23.46
N LEU A 254 1.22 5.26 23.27
CA LEU A 254 -0.19 5.22 22.84
C LEU A 254 -1.15 5.86 23.85
N ARG A 255 -0.73 6.05 25.12
CA ARG A 255 -1.52 6.71 26.17
C ARG A 255 -1.30 8.23 26.25
N GLN A 256 -0.37 8.78 25.46
CA GLN A 256 -0.07 10.22 25.52
C GLN A 256 -1.01 11.09 24.70
N GLY A 257 -1.83 10.48 23.84
CA GLY A 257 -2.80 11.20 23.01
C GLY A 257 -3.82 10.28 22.35
N PRO A 258 -4.76 10.83 21.59
CA PRO A 258 -5.70 10.02 20.83
C PRO A 258 -4.97 9.21 19.75
N VAL A 259 -5.40 7.95 19.62
CA VAL A 259 -4.89 7.01 18.62
C VAL A 259 -5.89 6.89 17.46
N PHE A 260 -5.35 6.95 16.26
CA PHE A 260 -6.09 6.81 15.01
C PHE A 260 -5.51 5.64 14.20
N CYS A 261 -6.34 5.01 13.36
CA CYS A 261 -5.91 3.93 12.48
C CYS A 261 -6.73 3.91 11.18
N GLU A 262 -6.38 3.05 10.24
CA GLU A 262 -7.17 2.83 9.02
C GLU A 262 -8.44 2.03 9.31
N PHE A 263 -8.27 0.81 9.85
CA PHE A 263 -9.33 -0.16 10.10
C PHE A 263 -9.09 -0.86 11.44
N GLU A 264 -9.87 -0.50 12.46
CA GLU A 264 -9.68 -0.96 13.84
C GLU A 264 -9.57 -2.48 13.99
N PRO A 265 -10.44 -3.31 13.35
CA PRO A 265 -10.35 -4.76 13.50
C PRO A 265 -9.01 -5.36 13.06
N GLN A 266 -8.33 -4.77 12.08
CA GLN A 266 -7.02 -5.19 11.61
C GLN A 266 -5.90 -4.62 12.48
N SER A 267 -5.94 -3.32 12.80
CA SER A 267 -4.89 -2.65 13.58
C SER A 267 -4.76 -3.21 15.00
N ARG A 268 -5.86 -3.70 15.58
CA ARG A 268 -5.80 -4.39 16.90
C ARG A 268 -5.02 -5.72 16.86
N ILE A 269 -4.87 -6.32 15.72
CA ILE A 269 -4.13 -7.59 15.54
C ILE A 269 -2.66 -7.31 15.18
N GLU A 270 -2.41 -6.28 14.39
CA GLU A 270 -1.14 -6.09 13.69
C GLU A 270 -0.43 -4.78 14.02
N GLY A 271 -1.16 -3.74 14.46
CA GLY A 271 -0.61 -2.43 14.78
C GLY A 271 0.06 -2.35 16.14
N ASP A 272 0.64 -1.19 16.44
CA ASP A 272 1.21 -0.92 17.76
C ASP A 272 0.15 -1.05 18.88
N MET A 273 -1.14 -0.81 18.55
CA MET A 273 -2.25 -0.95 19.48
C MET A 273 -2.58 -2.40 19.89
N GLN A 274 -1.97 -3.42 19.28
CA GLN A 274 -2.05 -4.81 19.76
C GLN A 274 -1.57 -4.96 21.22
N GLN A 275 -0.79 -4.00 21.74
CA GLN A 275 -0.32 -3.93 23.13
C GLN A 275 -1.39 -3.41 24.10
N MET A 276 -2.53 -2.91 23.58
CA MET A 276 -3.57 -2.29 24.38
C MET A 276 -4.73 -3.24 24.69
N PRO A 277 -5.45 -3.01 25.79
CA PRO A 277 -6.67 -3.76 26.08
C PRO A 277 -7.74 -3.53 25.00
N ALA A 278 -8.67 -4.48 24.87
CA ALA A 278 -9.67 -4.46 23.79
C ALA A 278 -10.60 -3.23 23.82
N ASP A 279 -10.79 -2.62 24.98
CA ASP A 279 -11.60 -1.42 25.18
C ASP A 279 -10.81 -0.10 25.07
N PHE A 280 -9.52 -0.17 24.73
CA PHE A 280 -8.71 1.02 24.49
C PHE A 280 -9.30 1.87 23.36
N PRO A 281 -9.57 3.19 23.60
CA PRO A 281 -10.24 4.02 22.62
C PRO A 281 -9.36 4.28 21.40
N VAL A 282 -9.93 4.09 20.21
CA VAL A 282 -9.32 4.37 18.91
C VAL A 282 -10.34 5.04 18.01
N THR A 283 -9.87 5.81 17.04
CA THR A 283 -10.71 6.45 16.02
C THR A 283 -10.23 6.01 14.64
N GLU A 284 -11.11 5.50 13.82
CA GLU A 284 -10.79 5.24 12.41
C GLU A 284 -10.68 6.55 11.64
N LEU A 285 -9.65 6.69 10.81
CA LEU A 285 -9.30 7.96 10.17
C LEU A 285 -10.41 8.49 9.25
N TRP A 286 -11.20 7.62 8.63
CA TRP A 286 -12.33 8.04 7.81
C TRP A 286 -13.34 8.92 8.57
N GLN A 287 -13.52 8.69 9.89
CA GLN A 287 -14.39 9.52 10.74
C GLN A 287 -13.86 10.94 10.91
N VAL A 288 -12.53 11.10 10.88
CA VAL A 288 -11.90 12.43 10.91
C VAL A 288 -12.01 13.09 9.55
N LEU A 289 -11.73 12.37 8.47
CA LEU A 289 -11.81 12.88 7.11
C LEU A 289 -13.25 13.30 6.73
N SER A 290 -14.26 12.56 7.20
CA SER A 290 -15.68 12.90 7.00
C SER A 290 -16.18 14.05 7.91
N GLY A 291 -15.38 14.45 8.91
CA GLY A 291 -15.78 15.47 9.89
C GLY A 291 -16.69 14.93 11.03
N GLU A 292 -16.90 13.61 11.13
CA GLU A 292 -17.66 13.00 12.21
C GLU A 292 -16.93 13.03 13.56
N LYS A 293 -15.60 13.03 13.51
CA LYS A 293 -14.72 13.11 14.68
C LYS A 293 -13.66 14.19 14.49
N VAL A 294 -13.20 14.72 15.60
CA VAL A 294 -12.10 15.70 15.62
C VAL A 294 -10.78 14.95 15.64
N GLY A 295 -9.86 15.31 14.75
CA GLY A 295 -8.51 14.77 14.75
C GLY A 295 -7.64 15.36 15.85
N ARG A 296 -7.18 16.60 15.66
CA ARG A 296 -6.42 17.36 16.66
C ARG A 296 -7.32 18.42 17.29
N SER A 297 -7.37 18.47 18.63
CA SER A 297 -8.23 19.42 19.36
C SER A 297 -7.52 20.69 19.81
N TYR A 298 -6.19 20.62 20.06
CA TYR A 298 -5.39 21.78 20.48
C TYR A 298 -3.91 21.62 20.09
N ALA A 299 -3.17 22.72 20.08
CA ALA A 299 -1.80 22.76 19.55
C ALA A 299 -0.84 21.79 20.22
N ASP A 300 -0.85 21.74 21.54
CA ASP A 300 0.06 20.89 22.33
C ASP A 300 -0.38 19.43 22.45
N GLN A 301 -1.51 19.06 21.85
CA GLN A 301 -1.97 17.67 21.84
C GLN A 301 -1.00 16.79 21.03
N VAL A 302 -0.59 15.67 21.61
CA VAL A 302 0.07 14.59 20.87
C VAL A 302 -1.01 13.82 20.12
N THR A 303 -0.77 13.47 18.87
CA THR A 303 -1.65 12.63 18.05
C THR A 303 -0.86 11.45 17.51
N ILE A 304 -1.47 10.27 17.48
CA ILE A 304 -0.78 9.03 17.10
C ILE A 304 -1.60 8.35 16.00
N TYR A 305 -0.96 8.08 14.87
CA TYR A 305 -1.53 7.30 13.78
C TYR A 305 -0.83 5.94 13.72
N ASP A 306 -1.55 4.89 14.06
CA ASP A 306 -1.10 3.49 14.04
C ASP A 306 -1.45 2.88 12.69
N SER A 307 -0.50 2.92 11.76
CA SER A 307 -0.68 2.58 10.35
C SER A 307 -0.16 1.18 10.04
N VAL A 308 -1.06 0.27 9.75
CA VAL A 308 -0.73 -1.09 9.31
C VAL A 308 -0.89 -1.29 7.80
N GLY A 309 -1.47 -0.29 7.14
CA GLY A 309 -1.87 -0.35 5.72
C GLY A 309 -3.12 -1.22 5.52
N PHE A 310 -4.06 -0.73 4.71
CA PHE A 310 -5.35 -1.36 4.54
C PHE A 310 -5.70 -1.56 3.06
N ALA A 311 -6.51 -2.57 2.76
CA ALA A 311 -6.88 -2.95 1.40
C ALA A 311 -7.53 -1.82 0.58
N LEU A 312 -8.24 -0.88 1.23
CA LEU A 312 -8.88 0.25 0.56
C LEU A 312 -7.85 1.21 -0.06
N GLU A 313 -6.69 1.38 0.56
CA GLU A 313 -5.60 2.17 -0.02
C GLU A 313 -5.02 1.52 -1.28
N ASP A 314 -4.92 0.18 -1.28
CA ASP A 314 -4.46 -0.58 -2.45
C ASP A 314 -5.49 -0.50 -3.60
N TYR A 315 -6.78 -0.55 -3.27
CA TYR A 315 -7.87 -0.30 -4.22
C TYR A 315 -7.77 1.09 -4.85
N SER A 316 -7.58 2.13 -4.02
CA SER A 316 -7.44 3.52 -4.49
C SER A 316 -6.21 3.67 -5.40
N ALA A 317 -5.08 3.10 -5.00
CA ALA A 317 -3.85 3.15 -5.79
C ALA A 317 -3.94 2.39 -7.12
N LEU A 318 -4.60 1.23 -7.15
CA LEU A 318 -4.86 0.48 -8.38
C LEU A 318 -5.75 1.27 -9.34
N ARG A 319 -6.81 1.92 -8.83
CA ARG A 319 -7.69 2.80 -9.63
C ARG A 319 -6.88 3.94 -10.23
N TYR A 320 -6.10 4.64 -9.39
CA TYR A 320 -5.25 5.75 -9.85
C TYR A 320 -4.28 5.29 -10.96
N MET A 321 -3.55 4.21 -10.75
CA MET A 321 -2.58 3.73 -11.74
C MET A 321 -3.25 3.30 -13.04
N ARG A 322 -4.42 2.65 -12.99
CA ARG A 322 -5.23 2.32 -14.16
C ARG A 322 -5.62 3.58 -14.95
N ASP A 323 -6.13 4.59 -14.24
CA ASP A 323 -6.67 5.79 -14.85
C ASP A 323 -5.54 6.63 -15.48
N VAL A 324 -4.40 6.76 -14.80
CA VAL A 324 -3.21 7.44 -15.36
C VAL A 324 -2.61 6.66 -16.53
N ALA A 325 -2.53 5.33 -16.45
CA ALA A 325 -2.06 4.52 -17.57
C ALA A 325 -2.95 4.68 -18.81
N THR A 326 -4.26 4.83 -18.61
CA THR A 326 -5.22 5.09 -19.67
C THR A 326 -5.06 6.50 -20.25
N GLU A 327 -4.93 7.52 -19.38
CA GLU A 327 -4.68 8.92 -19.79
C GLU A 327 -3.41 9.05 -20.63
N LEU A 328 -2.35 8.34 -20.26
CA LEU A 328 -1.07 8.39 -20.94
C LEU A 328 -0.96 7.41 -22.16
N GLU A 329 -2.02 6.66 -22.46
CA GLU A 329 -2.03 5.61 -23.48
C GLU A 329 -0.94 4.53 -23.28
N MET A 330 -0.69 4.18 -22.00
CA MET A 330 0.38 3.26 -21.58
C MET A 330 -0.14 1.91 -21.09
N THR A 331 -1.38 1.57 -21.40
CA THR A 331 -1.97 0.27 -21.03
C THR A 331 -1.48 -0.84 -21.97
N GLU A 332 -1.07 -1.95 -21.37
CA GLU A 332 -0.89 -3.22 -22.07
C GLU A 332 -2.09 -4.13 -21.75
N THR A 333 -2.32 -5.14 -22.59
CA THR A 333 -3.38 -6.11 -22.37
C THR A 333 -2.85 -7.53 -22.40
N ILE A 334 -3.36 -8.37 -21.52
CA ILE A 334 -3.05 -9.80 -21.49
C ILE A 334 -4.31 -10.65 -21.67
N SER A 335 -4.14 -11.78 -22.35
CA SER A 335 -5.20 -12.80 -22.48
C SER A 335 -5.17 -13.73 -21.27
N LEU A 336 -5.70 -13.26 -20.13
CA LEU A 336 -5.72 -14.04 -18.90
C LEU A 336 -6.87 -15.05 -18.89
N ILE A 337 -8.01 -14.69 -19.51
CA ILE A 337 -9.22 -15.50 -19.54
C ILE A 337 -9.45 -16.01 -20.97
N PRO A 338 -9.74 -17.32 -21.17
CA PRO A 338 -9.98 -17.87 -22.49
C PRO A 338 -11.24 -17.25 -23.14
N THR A 339 -11.12 -16.83 -24.40
CA THR A 339 -12.26 -16.40 -25.21
C THR A 339 -12.92 -17.61 -25.86
N LEU A 340 -14.16 -17.93 -25.46
CA LEU A 340 -14.89 -19.13 -25.89
C LEU A 340 -16.06 -18.76 -26.79
N ALA A 341 -16.21 -19.45 -27.92
CA ALA A 341 -17.40 -19.34 -28.76
C ALA A 341 -18.66 -19.86 -28.04
N ASN A 342 -18.50 -20.87 -27.20
CA ASN A 342 -19.52 -21.38 -26.27
C ASN A 342 -18.94 -21.40 -24.85
N PRO A 343 -19.40 -20.54 -23.93
CA PRO A 343 -18.91 -20.47 -22.55
C PRO A 343 -19.00 -21.79 -21.77
N LYS A 344 -19.87 -22.71 -22.19
CA LYS A 344 -20.03 -24.04 -21.60
C LYS A 344 -19.08 -25.10 -22.16
N ASN A 345 -18.30 -24.78 -23.20
CA ASN A 345 -17.37 -25.68 -23.85
C ASN A 345 -15.91 -25.28 -23.62
N LEU A 346 -15.47 -25.30 -22.36
CA LEU A 346 -14.08 -25.03 -22.05
C LEU A 346 -13.10 -26.04 -22.67
N PHE A 347 -13.50 -27.32 -22.81
CA PHE A 347 -12.71 -28.35 -23.44
C PHE A 347 -12.43 -28.08 -24.92
N GLY A 348 -13.38 -27.50 -25.64
CA GLY A 348 -13.20 -27.11 -27.05
C GLY A 348 -12.03 -26.15 -27.24
N PHE A 349 -11.75 -25.27 -26.30
CA PHE A 349 -10.60 -24.35 -26.37
C PHE A 349 -9.24 -25.06 -26.42
N ILE A 350 -9.15 -26.28 -25.87
CA ILE A 350 -7.95 -27.12 -25.88
C ILE A 350 -7.95 -28.00 -27.13
N ALA A 351 -9.09 -28.58 -27.51
CA ALA A 351 -9.23 -29.47 -28.64
C ALA A 351 -8.94 -28.76 -29.95
N ASP A 352 -9.53 -27.58 -30.20
CA ASP A 352 -9.34 -26.78 -31.39
C ASP A 352 -7.87 -26.42 -31.68
N LYS A 353 -7.06 -26.25 -30.61
CA LYS A 353 -5.62 -25.98 -30.76
C LYS A 353 -4.79 -27.21 -31.11
N ARG A 354 -5.22 -28.43 -30.76
CA ARG A 354 -4.56 -29.68 -31.12
C ARG A 354 -4.70 -29.97 -32.62
N ASP A 355 -5.86 -29.70 -33.19
CA ASP A 355 -6.13 -29.91 -34.62
C ASP A 355 -5.34 -28.92 -35.46
N ALA A 356 -5.07 -27.70 -34.98
CA ALA A 356 -4.25 -26.71 -35.66
C ALA A 356 -2.74 -27.00 -35.66
N GLN A 357 -2.24 -27.85 -34.75
CA GLN A 357 -0.81 -28.19 -34.64
C GLN A 357 -0.41 -29.56 -35.24
N GLY A 358 -1.36 -30.33 -35.75
CA GLY A 358 -1.14 -31.70 -36.23
C GLY A 358 -0.77 -32.70 -35.12
N PRO A 359 -0.80 -34.02 -35.38
CA PRO A 359 -0.49 -35.00 -34.35
C PRO A 359 0.98 -34.94 -33.94
N VAL A 360 1.23 -34.60 -32.68
CA VAL A 360 2.55 -34.81 -32.06
C VAL A 360 2.84 -36.31 -32.10
N ARG A 361 3.70 -36.75 -33.02
CA ARG A 361 4.21 -38.13 -33.00
C ARG A 361 4.97 -38.35 -31.70
N ALA A 362 4.38 -39.07 -30.79
CA ALA A 362 5.08 -39.64 -29.62
C ALA A 362 6.12 -40.63 -30.17
N ALA A 363 7.38 -40.23 -30.22
CA ALA A 363 8.49 -41.17 -30.42
C ALA A 363 8.66 -41.94 -29.10
N VAL A 364 7.97 -43.08 -28.98
CA VAL A 364 8.30 -44.06 -27.96
C VAL A 364 9.55 -44.79 -28.50
N ALA A 365 10.71 -44.40 -28.03
CA ALA A 365 11.92 -45.21 -28.17
C ALA A 365 11.83 -46.37 -27.16
N LEU A 366 11.44 -47.53 -27.65
CA LEU A 366 11.70 -48.81 -26.99
C LEU A 366 13.20 -49.06 -27.10
N ALA A 367 13.93 -48.89 -26.00
CA ALA A 367 15.27 -49.42 -25.87
C ALA A 367 15.14 -50.92 -25.46
N ALA A 368 15.67 -51.78 -26.34
CA ALA A 368 15.93 -53.20 -26.05
C ALA A 368 17.17 -53.33 -25.17
#